data_83aeaf8313933d9b8487513adf8ce4fc
#
_entry.id   83aeaf8313933d9b8487513adf8ce4fc
#
_cell.length_a   1.000
_cell.length_b   1.000
_cell.length_c   1.000
_cell.angle_alpha   90.00
_cell.angle_beta   90.00
_cell.angle_gamma   90.00
#
_symmetry.space_group_name_H-M   'P 1'
#
loop_
_entity.id
_entity.type
_entity.pdbx_description
1 polymer ?
#
loop_
_entity_poly.entity_id
_entity_poly.type
_entity_poly.pdbx_seq_one_letter_code
_entity_poly.pdbx_strand_id
1 'polypeptide(L)'
;GLLGEINSIRAYWFRNNDWRRPVPSPDLERKINWRLYKEYSCGLVTELATHQLQVGNWALRMLPEKVAGMGDIVYWKDGREVYDSINLIYHYPNGVKMTYESMIGNKFYGLEEEILGSKGTMEPEKGKYYFEDVEPAPGIMQLINQIEHKIFDNVSFAGPSWVPETASVNKGHLIMDKVTTISGQSSVGAAGDGSIELVTAFCEAAITGKPAPNLVEEAYYSSVLGLLGLQAIDEGRVITFPD
;
A
#
# COMPACT_ATOMS: atom_id res chain seq x y z
N GLY A 1 12.27 9.71 11.42
CA GLY A 1 12.06 8.93 12.51
C GLY A 1 10.71 8.84 13.17
N LEU A 2 9.64 9.47 12.64
CA LEU A 2 8.33 9.43 13.31
C LEU A 2 7.76 8.00 13.41
N LEU A 3 7.85 7.23 12.32
CA LEU A 3 7.39 5.84 12.28
C LEU A 3 8.37 4.83 12.93
N GLY A 4 9.61 5.25 13.20
CA GLY A 4 10.67 4.30 13.57
C GLY A 4 11.10 3.46 12.36
N GLU A 5 11.39 2.17 12.58
CA GLU A 5 11.68 1.20 11.52
C GLU A 5 10.36 0.69 10.93
N ILE A 6 10.24 0.74 9.61
CA ILE A 6 9.03 0.24 8.93
C ILE A 6 9.07 -1.28 8.94
N ASN A 7 7.98 -1.88 9.43
CA ASN A 7 7.82 -3.32 9.60
C ASN A 7 6.96 -3.95 8.49
N SER A 8 5.96 -3.21 8.01
CA SER A 8 5.02 -3.66 6.98
C SER A 8 4.37 -2.48 6.27
N ILE A 9 3.94 -2.69 5.04
CA ILE A 9 3.08 -1.77 4.30
C ILE A 9 1.89 -2.54 3.78
N ARG A 10 0.70 -1.99 3.97
CA ARG A 10 -0.52 -2.48 3.34
C ARG A 10 -1.07 -1.37 2.47
N ALA A 11 -1.37 -1.69 1.23
CA ALA A 11 -1.97 -0.74 0.31
C ALA A 11 -3.16 -1.38 -0.40
N TYR A 12 -4.16 -0.57 -0.68
CA TYR A 12 -5.33 -1.08 -1.37
C TYR A 12 -6.04 0.00 -2.16
N TRP A 13 -6.76 -0.44 -3.22
CA TRP A 13 -7.63 0.41 -3.99
C TRP A 13 -8.91 -0.34 -4.38
N PHE A 14 -9.96 -0.06 -3.66
CA PHE A 14 -11.29 -0.64 -3.86
C PHE A 14 -12.24 0.35 -4.52
N ARG A 15 -12.82 -0.05 -5.62
CA ARG A 15 -13.81 0.75 -6.37
C ARG A 15 -15.01 -0.12 -6.72
N ASN A 16 -16.11 0.54 -7.09
CA ASN A 16 -17.22 -0.11 -7.75
C ASN A 16 -17.45 0.60 -9.08
N ASN A 17 -16.70 0.18 -10.09
CA ASN A 17 -16.72 0.81 -11.41
C ASN A 17 -16.25 -0.22 -12.46
N ASP A 18 -17.03 -0.39 -13.52
CA ASP A 18 -16.74 -1.32 -14.60
C ASP A 18 -15.69 -0.81 -15.60
N TRP A 19 -15.36 0.49 -15.57
CA TRP A 19 -14.53 1.19 -16.56
C TRP A 19 -15.06 1.20 -17.99
N ARG A 20 -16.19 0.54 -18.23
CA ARG A 20 -16.78 0.43 -19.55
C ARG A 20 -17.50 1.72 -19.94
N ARG A 21 -17.33 2.11 -21.18
CA ARG A 21 -18.02 3.24 -21.80
C ARG A 21 -18.91 2.77 -22.92
N PRO A 22 -20.06 3.43 -23.15
CA PRO A 22 -20.88 3.18 -24.31
C PRO A 22 -20.07 3.40 -25.59
N VAL A 23 -20.25 2.53 -26.57
CA VAL A 23 -19.61 2.64 -27.88
C VAL A 23 -20.64 2.87 -28.95
N PRO A 24 -20.39 3.79 -29.92
CA PRO A 24 -21.34 4.09 -31.01
C PRO A 24 -21.45 2.96 -32.02
N SER A 25 -20.44 2.12 -32.15
CA SER A 25 -20.44 0.93 -33.04
C SER A 25 -19.49 -0.15 -32.52
N PRO A 26 -19.75 -1.44 -32.78
CA PRO A 26 -18.95 -2.55 -32.25
C PRO A 26 -17.47 -2.54 -32.65
N ASP A 27 -17.12 -1.97 -33.79
CA ASP A 27 -15.75 -1.86 -34.27
C ASP A 27 -14.90 -0.87 -33.44
N LEU A 28 -15.52 0.00 -32.66
CA LEU A 28 -14.86 0.94 -31.78
C LEU A 28 -14.70 0.40 -30.34
N GLU A 29 -15.24 -0.78 -30.04
CA GLU A 29 -15.23 -1.36 -28.69
C GLU A 29 -13.80 -1.38 -28.10
N ARG A 30 -12.84 -1.99 -28.77
CA ARG A 30 -11.48 -2.13 -28.24
C ARG A 30 -10.71 -0.79 -28.17
N LYS A 31 -11.09 0.19 -28.99
CA LYS A 31 -10.46 1.53 -28.95
C LYS A 31 -10.99 2.38 -27.80
N ILE A 32 -12.30 2.37 -27.57
CA ILE A 32 -12.94 3.19 -26.54
C ILE A 32 -12.75 2.54 -25.16
N ASN A 33 -12.94 1.23 -25.09
CA ASN A 33 -12.80 0.43 -23.86
C ASN A 33 -11.43 -0.24 -23.71
N TRP A 34 -10.37 0.39 -24.21
CA TRP A 34 -9.02 -0.14 -24.26
C TRP A 34 -8.50 -0.68 -22.92
N ARG A 35 -8.91 -0.06 -21.81
CA ARG A 35 -8.55 -0.51 -20.44
C ARG A 35 -9.03 -1.92 -20.09
N LEU A 36 -9.99 -2.46 -20.82
CA LEU A 36 -10.55 -3.79 -20.58
C LEU A 36 -9.81 -4.90 -21.31
N TYR A 37 -8.85 -4.56 -22.18
CA TYR A 37 -8.20 -5.50 -23.09
C TYR A 37 -6.69 -5.54 -22.86
N LYS A 38 -6.14 -6.76 -22.71
CA LYS A 38 -4.70 -7.00 -22.45
C LYS A 38 -3.77 -6.45 -23.54
N GLU A 39 -4.29 -6.25 -24.75
CA GLU A 39 -3.54 -5.63 -25.86
C GLU A 39 -3.10 -4.19 -25.54
N TYR A 40 -3.88 -3.45 -24.74
CA TYR A 40 -3.67 -2.02 -24.49
C TYR A 40 -3.44 -1.68 -23.02
N SER A 41 -3.85 -2.54 -22.10
CA SER A 41 -3.79 -2.29 -20.66
C SER A 41 -3.47 -3.57 -19.90
N CYS A 42 -2.74 -3.41 -18.82
CA CYS A 42 -2.49 -4.50 -17.88
C CYS A 42 -3.43 -4.45 -16.66
N GLY A 43 -4.55 -3.73 -16.77
CA GLY A 43 -5.61 -3.68 -15.77
C GLY A 43 -5.19 -3.07 -14.44
N LEU A 44 -5.74 -3.58 -13.34
CA LEU A 44 -5.58 -3.03 -11.98
C LEU A 44 -4.12 -2.87 -11.56
N VAL A 45 -3.23 -3.74 -12.04
CA VAL A 45 -1.83 -3.74 -11.62
C VAL A 45 -1.10 -2.49 -12.12
N THR A 46 -1.30 -2.12 -13.37
CA THR A 46 -0.60 -0.98 -13.97
C THR A 46 -1.39 0.32 -13.92
N GLU A 47 -2.73 0.23 -13.92
CA GLU A 47 -3.59 1.42 -13.88
C GLU A 47 -3.76 1.98 -12.47
N LEU A 48 -3.67 1.14 -11.43
CA LEU A 48 -3.88 1.53 -10.03
C LEU A 48 -2.67 1.23 -9.13
N ALA A 49 -2.15 -0.01 -9.12
CA ALA A 49 -1.14 -0.42 -8.15
C ALA A 49 0.15 0.41 -8.22
N THR A 50 0.53 0.89 -9.40
CA THR A 50 1.75 1.69 -9.60
C THR A 50 1.80 2.93 -8.72
N HIS A 51 0.66 3.53 -8.39
CA HIS A 51 0.59 4.68 -7.47
C HIS A 51 1.04 4.29 -6.07
N GLN A 52 0.45 3.23 -5.49
CA GLN A 52 0.77 2.77 -4.16
C GLN A 52 2.16 2.13 -4.07
N LEU A 53 2.59 1.45 -5.12
CA LEU A 53 3.94 0.88 -5.20
C LEU A 53 5.01 1.95 -5.11
N GLN A 54 4.79 3.10 -5.73
CA GLN A 54 5.68 4.25 -5.62
C GLN A 54 5.73 4.80 -4.20
N VAL A 55 4.59 4.91 -3.52
CA VAL A 55 4.53 5.32 -2.10
C VAL A 55 5.30 4.34 -1.22
N GLY A 56 5.18 3.03 -1.46
CA GLY A 56 5.94 2.01 -0.75
C GLY A 56 7.46 2.15 -0.94
N ASN A 57 7.91 2.38 -2.17
CA ASN A 57 9.32 2.61 -2.48
C ASN A 57 9.86 3.89 -1.82
N TRP A 58 9.08 4.96 -1.79
CA TRP A 58 9.44 6.20 -1.07
C TRP A 58 9.57 5.97 0.43
N ALA A 59 8.61 5.26 1.03
CA ALA A 59 8.64 4.97 2.45
C ALA A 59 9.85 4.14 2.86
N LEU A 60 10.18 3.11 2.07
CA LEU A 60 11.28 2.19 2.35
C LEU A 60 12.62 2.66 1.79
N ARG A 61 12.63 3.58 0.81
CA ARG A 61 13.81 4.04 0.07
C ARG A 61 14.62 2.90 -0.57
N MET A 62 13.91 1.88 -1.03
CA MET A 62 14.47 0.72 -1.70
C MET A 62 13.43 0.09 -2.62
N LEU A 63 13.88 -0.79 -3.51
CA LEU A 63 13.02 -1.58 -4.39
C LEU A 63 12.83 -2.98 -3.80
N PRO A 64 11.69 -3.63 -4.07
CA PRO A 64 11.50 -5.02 -3.68
C PRO A 64 12.39 -5.95 -4.53
N GLU A 65 12.73 -7.11 -4.00
CA GLU A 65 13.51 -8.14 -4.68
C GLU A 65 12.66 -9.20 -5.38
N LYS A 66 11.42 -9.38 -4.95
CA LYS A 66 10.50 -10.37 -5.53
C LYS A 66 9.04 -10.03 -5.26
N VAL A 67 8.18 -10.59 -6.10
CA VAL A 67 6.73 -10.44 -6.01
C VAL A 67 6.01 -11.76 -6.27
N ALA A 68 4.90 -11.97 -5.56
CA ALA A 68 3.94 -13.04 -5.80
C ALA A 68 2.53 -12.45 -5.82
N GLY A 69 1.60 -13.11 -6.51
CA GLY A 69 0.23 -12.63 -6.53
C GLY A 69 -0.78 -13.57 -7.17
N MET A 70 -2.04 -13.21 -7.03
CA MET A 70 -3.20 -13.85 -7.65
C MET A 70 -4.14 -12.79 -8.21
N GLY A 71 -4.84 -13.13 -9.28
CA GLY A 71 -5.83 -12.25 -9.88
C GLY A 71 -6.85 -13.02 -10.68
N ASP A 72 -8.09 -12.54 -10.66
CA ASP A 72 -9.22 -13.16 -11.35
C ASP A 72 -10.20 -12.13 -11.86
N ILE A 73 -11.07 -12.55 -12.81
CA ILE A 73 -12.28 -11.82 -13.19
C ILE A 73 -13.43 -12.43 -12.36
N VAL A 74 -13.70 -11.81 -11.20
CA VAL A 74 -14.65 -12.32 -10.22
C VAL A 74 -16.06 -11.81 -10.49
N TYR A 75 -16.21 -10.51 -10.69
CA TYR A 75 -17.50 -9.83 -10.72
C TYR A 75 -17.92 -9.39 -12.13
N TRP A 76 -17.08 -8.67 -12.87
CA TRP A 76 -17.42 -8.08 -14.16
C TRP A 76 -17.26 -9.09 -15.32
N LYS A 77 -18.29 -9.93 -15.54
CA LYS A 77 -18.33 -10.92 -16.62
C LYS A 77 -18.80 -10.31 -17.95
N ASP A 78 -18.19 -9.22 -18.36
CA ASP A 78 -18.60 -8.38 -19.49
C ASP A 78 -17.73 -8.54 -20.75
N GLY A 79 -16.90 -9.59 -20.77
CA GLY A 79 -16.00 -9.88 -21.89
C GLY A 79 -14.64 -9.16 -21.80
N ARG A 80 -14.31 -8.58 -20.62
CA ARG A 80 -12.98 -8.05 -20.36
C ARG A 80 -11.92 -9.14 -20.33
N GLU A 81 -10.68 -8.75 -20.59
CA GLU A 81 -9.52 -9.64 -20.53
C GLU A 81 -8.65 -9.36 -19.28
N VAL A 82 -8.80 -8.17 -18.69
CA VAL A 82 -8.03 -7.76 -17.50
C VAL A 82 -8.74 -8.17 -16.21
N TYR A 83 -7.98 -8.45 -15.17
CA TYR A 83 -8.48 -8.82 -13.86
C TYR A 83 -9.30 -7.69 -13.22
N ASP A 84 -10.36 -8.04 -12.50
CA ASP A 84 -11.16 -7.12 -11.70
C ASP A 84 -10.95 -7.27 -10.18
N SER A 85 -10.14 -8.27 -9.79
CA SER A 85 -9.70 -8.51 -8.42
C SER A 85 -8.27 -9.05 -8.44
N ILE A 86 -7.38 -8.42 -7.66
CA ILE A 86 -5.97 -8.82 -7.55
C ILE A 86 -5.47 -8.69 -6.13
N ASN A 87 -4.52 -9.58 -5.77
CA ASN A 87 -3.73 -9.51 -4.55
C ASN A 87 -2.26 -9.72 -4.89
N LEU A 88 -1.39 -8.83 -4.42
CA LEU A 88 0.05 -8.87 -4.64
C LEU A 88 0.80 -8.76 -3.32
N ILE A 89 1.94 -9.44 -3.23
CA ILE A 89 2.87 -9.34 -2.10
C ILE A 89 4.25 -9.07 -2.67
N TYR A 90 4.80 -7.89 -2.37
CA TYR A 90 6.17 -7.50 -2.67
C TYR A 90 7.05 -7.72 -1.45
N HIS A 91 8.19 -8.34 -1.63
CA HIS A 91 9.17 -8.61 -0.59
C HIS A 91 10.40 -7.75 -0.81
N TYR A 92 10.79 -6.98 0.21
CA TYR A 92 11.94 -6.09 0.16
C TYR A 92 13.19 -6.74 0.79
N PRO A 93 14.41 -6.30 0.40
CA PRO A 93 15.68 -6.89 0.89
C PRO A 93 15.84 -6.87 2.42
N ASN A 94 15.24 -5.89 3.09
CA ASN A 94 15.24 -5.77 4.55
C ASN A 94 14.21 -6.68 5.25
N GLY A 95 13.51 -7.54 4.51
CA GLY A 95 12.49 -8.45 5.02
C GLY A 95 11.09 -7.86 5.15
N VAL A 96 10.92 -6.55 4.94
CA VAL A 96 9.60 -5.90 4.90
C VAL A 96 8.78 -6.44 3.74
N LYS A 97 7.49 -6.57 3.97
CA LYS A 97 6.54 -6.95 2.94
C LYS A 97 5.54 -5.82 2.72
N MET A 98 5.29 -5.53 1.44
CA MET A 98 4.18 -4.68 1.04
C MET A 98 3.10 -5.55 0.39
N THR A 99 1.91 -5.53 0.96
CA THR A 99 0.73 -6.14 0.33
C THR A 99 -0.03 -5.09 -0.45
N TYR A 100 -0.51 -5.48 -1.62
CA TYR A 100 -1.41 -4.65 -2.42
C TYR A 100 -2.66 -5.45 -2.78
N GLU A 101 -3.80 -4.85 -2.56
CA GLU A 101 -5.09 -5.44 -2.88
C GLU A 101 -5.95 -4.46 -3.68
N SER A 102 -6.54 -4.92 -4.76
CA SER A 102 -7.44 -4.08 -5.56
C SER A 102 -8.62 -4.88 -6.09
N MET A 103 -9.78 -4.25 -6.04
CA MET A 103 -11.03 -4.79 -6.57
C MET A 103 -11.90 -3.66 -7.09
N ILE A 104 -12.53 -3.90 -8.25
CA ILE A 104 -13.48 -2.92 -8.83
C ILE A 104 -14.94 -3.38 -8.80
N GLY A 105 -15.24 -4.41 -8.03
CA GLY A 105 -16.62 -4.88 -7.75
C GLY A 105 -17.20 -4.43 -6.42
N ASN A 106 -16.40 -3.80 -5.55
CA ASN A 106 -16.82 -3.29 -4.25
C ASN A 106 -15.93 -2.13 -3.82
N LYS A 107 -16.49 -1.08 -3.25
CA LYS A 107 -15.78 0.15 -2.86
C LYS A 107 -15.58 0.33 -1.35
N PHE A 108 -15.89 -0.67 -0.55
CA PHE A 108 -15.99 -0.52 0.91
C PHE A 108 -14.72 0.05 1.56
N TYR A 109 -13.54 -0.47 1.22
CA TYR A 109 -12.28 0.00 1.80
C TYR A 109 -11.78 1.33 1.20
N GLY A 110 -12.19 1.66 -0.05
CA GLY A 110 -11.68 2.84 -0.73
C GLY A 110 -10.22 2.72 -1.14
N LEU A 111 -9.42 3.75 -0.89
CA LEU A 111 -8.02 3.88 -1.23
C LEU A 111 -7.23 4.21 0.05
N GLU A 112 -6.12 3.52 0.29
CA GLU A 112 -5.22 3.82 1.39
C GLU A 112 -3.86 3.12 1.26
N GLU A 113 -2.85 3.70 1.89
CA GLU A 113 -1.60 3.06 2.28
C GLU A 113 -1.50 3.07 3.81
N GLU A 114 -1.36 1.92 4.41
CA GLU A 114 -1.08 1.76 5.84
C GLU A 114 0.41 1.46 6.01
N ILE A 115 1.19 2.43 6.49
CA ILE A 115 2.63 2.29 6.70
C ILE A 115 2.87 2.04 8.18
N LEU A 116 3.19 0.80 8.53
CA LEU A 116 3.36 0.33 9.90
C LEU A 116 4.83 0.34 10.28
N GLY A 117 5.17 1.09 11.30
CA GLY A 117 6.52 1.17 11.85
C GLY A 117 6.58 0.83 13.34
N SER A 118 7.79 0.72 13.87
CA SER A 118 8.03 0.33 15.27
C SER A 118 7.59 1.37 16.30
N LYS A 119 7.31 2.62 15.86
CA LYS A 119 6.88 3.71 16.72
C LYS A 119 5.52 4.28 16.37
N GLY A 120 4.94 3.84 15.28
CA GLY A 120 3.63 4.31 14.87
C GLY A 120 3.22 3.85 13.49
N THR A 121 1.96 4.07 13.17
CA THR A 121 1.34 3.75 11.89
C THR A 121 0.82 5.03 11.24
N MET A 122 1.04 5.17 9.94
CA MET A 122 0.54 6.29 9.13
C MET A 122 -0.48 5.77 8.11
N GLU A 123 -1.59 6.49 7.97
CA GLU A 123 -2.59 6.37 6.92
C GLU A 123 -2.58 7.68 6.11
N PRO A 124 -1.75 7.83 5.06
CA PRO A 124 -1.56 9.08 4.33
C PRO A 124 -2.83 9.66 3.72
N GLU A 125 -3.64 8.83 3.06
CA GLU A 125 -4.88 9.28 2.41
C GLU A 125 -5.91 9.82 3.41
N LYS A 126 -5.98 9.22 4.59
CA LYS A 126 -6.84 9.69 5.68
C LYS A 126 -6.20 10.81 6.49
N GLY A 127 -4.92 11.11 6.27
CA GLY A 127 -4.16 12.08 7.04
C GLY A 127 -4.07 11.71 8.52
N LYS A 128 -3.89 10.44 8.85
CA LYS A 128 -3.86 9.94 10.24
C LYS A 128 -2.52 9.33 10.60
N TYR A 129 -2.17 9.54 11.84
CA TYR A 129 -1.00 8.92 12.47
C TYR A 129 -1.41 8.35 13.83
N TYR A 130 -1.01 7.11 14.08
CA TYR A 130 -1.24 6.39 15.32
C TYR A 130 0.10 6.14 15.99
N PHE A 131 0.19 6.43 17.28
CA PHE A 131 1.38 6.11 18.06
C PHE A 131 1.35 4.62 18.44
N GLU A 132 2.51 3.97 18.37
CA GLU A 132 2.67 2.58 18.79
C GLU A 132 3.37 2.55 20.14
N ASP A 133 2.68 2.05 21.14
CA ASP A 133 3.24 1.76 22.45
C ASP A 133 3.74 0.32 22.49
N VAL A 134 5.04 0.16 22.62
CA VAL A 134 5.63 -1.17 22.77
C VAL A 134 5.46 -1.60 24.23
N GLU A 135 4.41 -2.33 24.52
CA GLU A 135 4.27 -2.97 25.83
C GLU A 135 5.34 -4.07 25.98
N PRO A 136 6.02 -4.13 27.15
CA PRO A 136 6.92 -5.23 27.44
C PRO A 136 6.18 -6.57 27.37
N ALA A 137 6.83 -7.59 26.84
CA ALA A 137 6.24 -8.92 26.80
C ALA A 137 5.72 -9.32 28.21
N PRO A 138 4.52 -9.92 28.31
CA PRO A 138 3.91 -10.25 29.61
C PRO A 138 4.82 -11.03 30.57
N GLY A 139 5.68 -11.90 30.02
CA GLY A 139 6.67 -12.63 30.82
C GLY A 139 7.76 -11.74 31.41
N ILE A 140 8.13 -10.64 30.77
CA ILE A 140 9.09 -9.65 31.30
C ILE A 140 8.43 -8.86 32.44
N MET A 141 7.18 -8.46 32.28
CA MET A 141 6.42 -7.77 33.33
C MET A 141 6.23 -8.65 34.58
N GLN A 142 5.95 -9.94 34.39
CA GLN A 142 5.91 -10.92 35.45
C GLN A 142 7.26 -11.03 36.17
N LEU A 143 8.34 -11.13 35.41
CA LEU A 143 9.70 -11.22 35.95
C LEU A 143 10.08 -9.97 36.73
N ILE A 144 9.81 -8.77 36.21
CA ILE A 144 10.05 -7.50 36.89
C ILE A 144 9.26 -7.46 38.22
N ASN A 145 7.97 -7.80 38.18
CA ASN A 145 7.11 -7.81 39.33
C ASN A 145 7.59 -8.81 40.42
N GLN A 146 8.10 -9.97 40.00
CA GLN A 146 8.71 -10.96 40.88
C GLN A 146 10.02 -10.49 41.50
N ILE A 147 10.87 -9.83 40.71
CA ILE A 147 12.12 -9.24 41.20
C ILE A 147 11.83 -8.14 42.24
N GLU A 148 10.90 -7.24 41.92
CA GLU A 148 10.52 -6.15 42.82
C GLU A 148 9.89 -6.65 44.15
N HIS A 149 9.11 -7.71 44.09
CA HIS A 149 8.42 -8.25 45.25
C HIS A 149 9.13 -9.43 45.95
N LYS A 150 10.34 -9.80 45.45
CA LYS A 150 11.14 -10.93 45.97
C LYS A 150 10.39 -12.27 46.05
N ILE A 151 9.44 -12.49 45.17
CA ILE A 151 8.61 -13.71 45.16
C ILE A 151 9.22 -14.70 44.16
N PHE A 152 10.31 -15.37 44.55
CA PHE A 152 10.94 -16.40 43.74
C PHE A 152 10.44 -17.82 43.99
N ASP A 153 9.64 -18.01 45.02
CA ASP A 153 9.20 -19.35 45.44
C ASP A 153 7.87 -19.69 44.77
N ASN A 154 7.88 -20.56 43.79
CA ASN A 154 6.72 -21.15 43.09
C ASN A 154 6.26 -20.47 41.78
N VAL A 155 7.14 -19.97 40.95
CA VAL A 155 6.73 -19.48 39.64
C VAL A 155 6.90 -20.53 38.56
N SER A 156 5.79 -20.98 38.02
CA SER A 156 5.78 -21.67 36.74
C SER A 156 5.98 -20.65 35.61
N PHE A 157 7.14 -20.69 34.98
CA PHE A 157 7.40 -19.90 33.74
C PHE A 157 6.60 -20.37 32.54
N ALA A 158 5.74 -21.35 32.71
CA ALA A 158 4.82 -21.83 31.68
C ALA A 158 3.48 -21.08 31.73
N GLY A 159 3.52 -19.76 31.80
CA GLY A 159 2.35 -18.93 31.49
C GLY A 159 2.05 -18.97 30.01
N PRO A 160 0.82 -18.73 29.58
CA PRO A 160 0.49 -18.66 28.16
C PRO A 160 1.38 -17.62 27.50
N SER A 161 2.08 -18.03 26.46
CA SER A 161 3.00 -17.20 25.67
C SER A 161 2.27 -16.28 24.70
N TRP A 162 1.05 -15.91 25.00
CA TRP A 162 0.24 -15.07 24.13
C TRP A 162 -0.18 -13.78 24.85
N VAL A 163 -0.28 -12.78 24.09
CA VAL A 163 -0.59 -11.42 24.48
C VAL A 163 -2.03 -11.34 24.98
N PRO A 164 -2.31 -10.62 26.07
CA PRO A 164 -3.68 -10.41 26.54
C PRO A 164 -4.59 -9.88 25.44
N GLU A 165 -5.85 -10.22 25.48
CA GLU A 165 -6.89 -9.81 24.51
C GLU A 165 -6.92 -8.31 24.20
N THR A 166 -6.43 -7.48 25.12
CA THR A 166 -6.34 -6.03 24.96
C THR A 166 -5.31 -5.58 23.91
N ALA A 167 -4.28 -6.37 23.64
CA ALA A 167 -3.23 -5.97 22.70
C ALA A 167 -3.63 -6.12 21.23
N SER A 168 -4.62 -6.93 20.92
CA SER A 168 -5.11 -7.12 19.55
C SER A 168 -6.06 -6.02 19.08
N VAL A 169 -6.52 -5.14 19.96
CA VAL A 169 -7.57 -4.15 19.69
C VAL A 169 -7.10 -2.70 19.84
N ASN A 170 -5.96 -2.46 20.45
CA ASN A 170 -5.40 -1.12 20.51
C ASN A 170 -4.72 -0.77 19.19
N LYS A 171 -5.51 -0.25 18.28
CA LYS A 171 -4.99 0.66 17.25
C LYS A 171 -4.43 1.85 18.00
N GLY A 172 -3.17 1.88 18.34
CA GLY A 172 -2.44 2.90 19.08
C GLY A 172 -3.18 4.23 19.35
N HIS A 173 -2.65 5.05 20.18
CA HIS A 173 -3.29 6.35 20.45
C HIS A 173 -3.23 7.22 19.21
N LEU A 174 -4.39 7.63 18.70
CA LEU A 174 -4.47 8.62 17.62
C LEU A 174 -3.92 9.94 18.13
N ILE A 175 -2.73 10.33 17.67
CA ILE A 175 -2.10 11.60 18.05
C ILE A 175 -2.60 12.75 17.21
N MET A 176 -2.92 12.50 15.95
CA MET A 176 -3.39 13.53 15.03
C MET A 176 -4.48 12.98 14.12
N ASP A 177 -5.62 13.67 14.08
CA ASP A 177 -6.71 13.41 13.14
C ASP A 177 -6.36 13.84 11.70
N LYS A 178 -5.33 14.65 11.56
CA LYS A 178 -4.82 15.11 10.28
C LYS A 178 -3.32 15.25 10.41
N VAL A 179 -2.57 14.62 9.53
CA VAL A 179 -1.20 15.03 9.28
C VAL A 179 -1.29 16.44 8.70
N THR A 180 -1.20 17.43 9.57
CA THR A 180 -0.99 18.79 9.11
C THR A 180 0.41 18.81 8.55
N THR A 181 0.48 18.54 7.28
CA THR A 181 1.49 19.05 6.36
C THR A 181 2.94 19.01 6.79
N ILE A 182 3.64 18.05 6.27
CA ILE A 182 5.06 18.21 5.96
C ILE A 182 5.27 19.31 4.89
N SER A 183 4.21 19.80 4.25
CA SER A 183 4.30 20.82 3.17
C SER A 183 3.31 21.99 3.26
N GLY A 184 2.65 22.21 4.40
CA GLY A 184 1.72 23.35 4.54
C GLY A 184 0.40 23.22 3.78
N GLN A 185 0.05 22.06 3.26
CA GLN A 185 -1.22 21.84 2.56
C GLN A 185 -2.15 20.92 3.34
N SER A 186 -3.39 21.35 3.44
CA SER A 186 -4.45 20.69 4.20
C SER A 186 -4.92 19.40 3.54
N SER A 187 -5.07 18.42 4.35
CA SER A 187 -5.91 17.21 4.27
C SER A 187 -6.83 17.04 3.04
N VAL A 188 -6.74 15.87 2.49
CA VAL A 188 -7.73 15.22 1.63
C VAL A 188 -9.14 15.46 2.19
N GLY A 189 -9.92 16.24 1.46
CA GLY A 189 -11.30 16.57 1.81
C GLY A 189 -11.71 18.01 1.51
N ALA A 190 -10.73 18.94 1.44
CA ALA A 190 -10.97 20.33 1.03
C ALA A 190 -9.92 20.88 0.06
N ALA A 191 -8.77 20.23 -0.07
CA ALA A 191 -7.79 20.52 -1.12
C ALA A 191 -7.89 19.40 -2.16
N GLY A 192 -8.01 19.74 -3.42
CA GLY A 192 -8.25 18.85 -4.53
C GLY A 192 -7.43 17.54 -4.57
N ASP A 193 -7.61 16.76 -5.60
CA ASP A 193 -6.96 15.47 -5.83
C ASP A 193 -5.46 15.57 -6.24
N GLY A 194 -4.80 16.69 -5.99
CA GLY A 194 -3.40 16.94 -6.38
C GLY A 194 -3.22 17.34 -7.85
N SER A 195 -4.29 17.42 -8.64
CA SER A 195 -4.20 17.76 -10.07
C SER A 195 -3.65 19.16 -10.32
N ILE A 196 -4.01 20.13 -9.49
CA ILE A 196 -3.52 21.52 -9.63
C ILE A 196 -2.01 21.56 -9.37
N GLU A 197 -1.55 20.92 -8.31
CA GLU A 197 -0.14 20.82 -7.93
C GLU A 197 0.66 20.13 -9.03
N LEU A 198 0.14 19.02 -9.56
CA LEU A 198 0.76 18.28 -10.66
C LEU A 198 0.93 19.15 -11.91
N VAL A 199 -0.14 19.83 -12.34
CA VAL A 199 -0.11 20.69 -13.53
C VAL A 199 0.83 21.89 -13.29
N THR A 200 0.82 22.47 -12.10
CA THR A 200 1.72 23.57 -11.73
C THR A 200 3.18 23.13 -11.79
N ALA A 201 3.52 22.01 -11.16
CA ALA A 201 4.89 21.46 -11.19
C ALA A 201 5.33 21.10 -12.62
N PHE A 202 4.43 20.56 -13.45
CA PHE A 202 4.71 20.32 -14.86
C PHE A 202 5.00 21.60 -15.63
N CYS A 203 4.19 22.65 -15.45
CA CYS A 203 4.41 23.94 -16.09
C CYS A 203 5.74 24.59 -15.67
N GLU A 204 6.05 24.53 -14.38
CA GLU A 204 7.33 25.03 -13.84
C GLU A 204 8.52 24.27 -14.43
N ALA A 205 8.45 22.95 -14.50
CA ALA A 205 9.46 22.10 -15.11
C ALA A 205 9.64 22.44 -16.59
N ALA A 206 8.55 22.63 -17.33
CA ALA A 206 8.57 22.99 -18.75
C ALA A 206 9.20 24.39 -18.98
N ILE A 207 8.90 25.37 -18.13
CA ILE A 207 9.43 26.74 -18.23
C ILE A 207 10.91 26.78 -17.84
N THR A 208 11.28 26.08 -16.78
CA THR A 208 12.65 26.13 -16.22
C THR A 208 13.61 25.13 -16.85
N GLY A 209 13.08 24.12 -17.59
CA GLY A 209 13.86 22.98 -18.08
C GLY A 209 14.37 22.06 -16.96
N LYS A 210 13.83 22.18 -15.75
CA LYS A 210 14.25 21.41 -14.56
C LYS A 210 13.09 20.54 -14.05
N PRO A 211 12.97 19.29 -14.50
CA PRO A 211 12.00 18.37 -13.95
C PRO A 211 12.32 18.04 -12.48
N ALA A 212 11.34 17.49 -11.76
CA ALA A 212 11.58 16.95 -10.42
C ALA A 212 12.71 15.92 -10.46
N PRO A 213 13.63 15.93 -9.49
CA PRO A 213 14.72 14.96 -9.44
C PRO A 213 14.17 13.54 -9.36
N ASN A 214 14.82 12.62 -10.04
CA ASN A 214 14.49 11.18 -10.08
C ASN A 214 13.13 10.81 -10.70
N LEU A 215 12.36 11.76 -11.23
CA LEU A 215 11.00 11.52 -11.73
C LEU A 215 10.95 10.38 -12.76
N VAL A 216 11.89 10.36 -13.71
CA VAL A 216 11.93 9.32 -14.76
C VAL A 216 12.28 7.96 -14.19
N GLU A 217 13.24 7.92 -13.27
CA GLU A 217 13.68 6.69 -12.62
C GLU A 217 12.58 6.11 -11.73
N GLU A 218 11.92 6.93 -10.94
CA GLU A 218 10.78 6.52 -10.10
C GLU A 218 9.62 5.99 -10.92
N ALA A 219 9.28 6.67 -12.02
CA ALA A 219 8.24 6.22 -12.94
C ALA A 219 8.60 4.88 -13.61
N TYR A 220 9.88 4.72 -14.00
CA TYR A 220 10.38 3.48 -14.57
C TYR A 220 10.23 2.32 -13.58
N TYR A 221 10.73 2.46 -12.36
CA TYR A 221 10.64 1.39 -11.36
C TYR A 221 9.20 1.06 -10.98
N SER A 222 8.34 2.06 -10.81
CA SER A 222 6.92 1.81 -10.52
C SER A 222 6.24 1.03 -11.64
N SER A 223 6.59 1.32 -12.90
CA SER A 223 6.06 0.59 -14.06
C SER A 223 6.59 -0.85 -14.11
N VAL A 224 7.89 -1.05 -13.89
CA VAL A 224 8.51 -2.39 -13.85
C VAL A 224 7.90 -3.23 -12.74
N LEU A 225 7.69 -2.66 -11.54
CA LEU A 225 7.03 -3.34 -10.42
C LEU A 225 5.62 -3.80 -10.79
N GLY A 226 4.86 -2.94 -11.44
CA GLY A 226 3.53 -3.29 -11.94
C GLY A 226 3.58 -4.47 -12.92
N LEU A 227 4.47 -4.41 -13.92
CA LEU A 227 4.59 -5.47 -14.93
C LEU A 227 5.04 -6.81 -14.33
N LEU A 228 5.99 -6.81 -13.39
CA LEU A 228 6.42 -8.03 -12.70
C LEU A 228 5.32 -8.59 -11.79
N GLY A 229 4.52 -7.71 -11.17
CA GLY A 229 3.33 -8.11 -10.44
C GLY A 229 2.30 -8.82 -11.32
N LEU A 230 2.04 -8.29 -12.50
CA LEU A 230 1.16 -8.94 -13.48
C LEU A 230 1.73 -10.28 -13.93
N GLN A 231 3.04 -10.34 -14.22
CA GLN A 231 3.70 -11.57 -14.62
C GLN A 231 3.60 -12.64 -13.51
N ALA A 232 3.74 -12.25 -12.23
CA ALA A 232 3.57 -13.18 -11.12
C ALA A 232 2.15 -13.78 -11.05
N ILE A 233 1.14 -12.97 -11.34
CA ILE A 233 -0.25 -13.43 -11.42
C ILE A 233 -0.44 -14.38 -12.61
N ASP A 234 -0.04 -13.94 -13.82
CA ASP A 234 -0.28 -14.69 -15.05
C ASP A 234 0.48 -16.04 -15.07
N GLU A 235 1.68 -16.09 -14.49
CA GLU A 235 2.50 -17.32 -14.43
C GLU A 235 2.25 -18.16 -13.17
N GLY A 236 1.54 -17.64 -12.17
CA GLY A 236 1.25 -18.33 -10.91
C GLY A 236 2.50 -18.69 -10.10
N ARG A 237 3.55 -17.88 -10.17
CA ARG A 237 4.83 -18.11 -9.47
C ARG A 237 5.42 -16.83 -8.90
N VAL A 238 6.39 -16.97 -8.02
CA VAL A 238 7.19 -15.85 -7.55
C VAL A 238 8.08 -15.36 -8.68
N ILE A 239 8.05 -14.06 -8.94
CA ILE A 239 8.97 -13.38 -9.87
C ILE A 239 10.01 -12.64 -9.04
N THR A 240 11.28 -12.85 -9.37
CA THR A 240 12.40 -12.11 -8.78
C THR A 240 12.70 -10.88 -9.65
N PHE A 241 13.03 -9.78 -9.02
CA PHE A 241 13.48 -8.59 -9.71
C PHE A 241 14.79 -8.91 -10.44
N PRO A 242 14.95 -8.48 -11.69
CA PRO A 242 16.25 -8.53 -12.34
C PRO A 242 17.21 -7.54 -11.64
N ASP A 243 18.47 -7.96 -11.54
CA ASP A 243 19.57 -7.12 -11.05
C ASP A 243 19.81 -5.90 -11.96
#